data_48f5781cc25211746d3aa75685ae8979
#
_entry.id   48f5781cc25211746d3aa75685ae8979
#
_cell.length_a   1.000
_cell.length_b   1.000
_cell.length_c   1.000
_cell.angle_alpha   90.00
_cell.angle_beta   90.00
_cell.angle_gamma   90.00
#
_symmetry.space_group_name_H-M   'P 1'
#
loop_
_entity.id
_entity.type
_entity.pdbx_description
1 polymer ?
#
loop_
_entity_poly.entity_id
_entity_poly.type
_entity_poly.pdbx_seq_one_letter_code
_entity_poly.pdbx_strand_id
1 'polypeptide(L)'
;RTQEINYRDVPLLSYLIANLTPFVNYNYYLTGTLLIPVLASLFILPLGIYFFRIGVPLSGLLGGLIGTFAGGYYMRSSIGRIDTDMLNLFFPVLAGLLILLAGKAKTERNVLLYSVGAGLSLFLFQWWYERAGFTLAYFMVLVFSLFVKKIRFRAILVGAFLFVLCAEPATFMGGTGSVESFLGNYFVIEDAASNTVIDSGTTPATFPNVFKTISEADTVHMDEVFQRILSNLTIGWAGLLA
;
A
#
# COMPACT_ATOMS: atom_id res chain seq x y z
N ARG A 1 6.86 28.88 -17.64
CA ARG A 1 7.31 28.24 -16.38
C ARG A 1 7.32 26.76 -16.64
N THR A 2 8.46 26.15 -16.88
CA THR A 2 8.65 24.69 -16.85
C THR A 2 8.48 24.26 -15.40
N GLN A 3 7.34 23.63 -15.06
CA GLN A 3 7.23 22.92 -13.80
C GLN A 3 8.25 21.78 -13.85
N GLU A 4 9.17 21.75 -12.90
CA GLU A 4 10.00 20.57 -12.66
C GLU A 4 9.06 19.47 -12.20
N ILE A 5 8.79 18.52 -13.10
CA ILE A 5 7.97 17.35 -12.80
C ILE A 5 8.83 16.45 -11.91
N ASN A 6 8.45 16.33 -10.64
CA ASN A 6 9.10 15.40 -9.73
C ASN A 6 8.82 13.97 -10.22
N TYR A 7 9.79 13.06 -10.18
CA TYR A 7 9.61 11.67 -10.67
C TYR A 7 8.44 10.93 -9.97
N ARG A 8 8.04 11.37 -8.78
CA ARG A 8 6.86 10.87 -8.05
C ARG A 8 5.52 11.30 -8.67
N ASP A 9 5.51 12.36 -9.46
CA ASP A 9 4.28 12.85 -10.10
C ASP A 9 3.83 11.92 -11.24
N VAL A 10 4.70 10.99 -11.67
CA VAL A 10 4.37 9.99 -12.68
C VAL A 10 4.26 8.61 -12.00
N PRO A 11 3.09 7.98 -12.03
CA PRO A 11 2.88 6.67 -11.41
C PRO A 11 3.84 5.61 -11.96
N LEU A 12 4.29 4.68 -11.11
CA LEU A 12 5.18 3.57 -11.48
C LEU A 12 4.62 2.75 -12.65
N LEU A 13 3.29 2.62 -12.76
CA LEU A 13 2.62 1.96 -13.88
C LEU A 13 3.01 2.56 -15.23
N SER A 14 3.08 3.89 -15.33
CA SER A 14 3.46 4.58 -16.57
C SER A 14 4.89 4.23 -17.00
N TYR A 15 5.81 4.13 -16.06
CA TYR A 15 7.19 3.69 -16.33
C TYR A 15 7.25 2.24 -16.80
N LEU A 16 6.46 1.34 -16.18
CA LEU A 16 6.40 -0.06 -16.60
C LEU A 16 5.87 -0.19 -18.01
N ILE A 17 4.77 0.49 -18.34
CA ILE A 17 4.20 0.46 -19.69
C ILE A 17 5.20 1.03 -20.70
N ALA A 18 5.80 2.18 -20.42
CA ALA A 18 6.75 2.82 -21.33
C ALA A 18 7.96 1.92 -21.63
N ASN A 19 8.53 1.26 -20.61
CA ASN A 19 9.67 0.36 -20.78
C ASN A 19 9.32 -0.97 -21.46
N LEU A 20 8.09 -1.45 -21.35
CA LEU A 20 7.66 -2.70 -21.95
C LEU A 20 7.06 -2.53 -23.36
N THR A 21 6.66 -1.31 -23.72
CA THR A 21 6.09 -0.98 -25.04
C THR A 21 6.96 -1.40 -26.25
N PRO A 22 8.31 -1.30 -26.21
CA PRO A 22 9.14 -1.76 -27.31
C PRO A 22 8.97 -3.26 -27.65
N PHE A 23 8.62 -4.09 -26.66
CA PHE A 23 8.37 -5.53 -26.85
C PHE A 23 7.03 -5.83 -27.52
N VAL A 24 6.13 -4.84 -27.62
CA VAL A 24 4.76 -4.97 -28.14
C VAL A 24 4.54 -3.98 -29.29
N ASN A 25 5.53 -3.84 -30.17
CA ASN A 25 5.47 -2.98 -31.35
C ASN A 25 5.04 -1.52 -31.06
N TYR A 26 5.48 -0.96 -29.94
CA TYR A 26 5.16 0.40 -29.46
C TYR A 26 3.66 0.67 -29.29
N ASN A 27 2.86 -0.36 -29.06
CA ASN A 27 1.44 -0.21 -28.77
C ASN A 27 1.19 -0.11 -27.26
N TYR A 28 1.04 1.10 -26.74
CA TYR A 28 0.84 1.37 -25.29
C TYR A 28 -0.40 0.70 -24.73
N TYR A 29 -1.51 0.73 -25.47
CA TYR A 29 -2.76 0.13 -25.02
C TYR A 29 -2.64 -1.39 -24.90
N LEU A 30 -2.07 -2.04 -25.93
CA LEU A 30 -1.87 -3.47 -25.92
C LEU A 30 -0.89 -3.90 -24.81
N THR A 31 0.20 -3.13 -24.62
CA THR A 31 1.16 -3.35 -23.52
C THR A 31 0.46 -3.30 -22.17
N GLY A 32 -0.31 -2.25 -21.91
CA GLY A 32 -1.06 -2.11 -20.67
C GLY A 32 -2.06 -3.25 -20.48
N THR A 33 -2.82 -3.60 -21.53
CA THR A 33 -3.82 -4.68 -21.48
C THR A 33 -3.22 -6.05 -21.16
N LEU A 34 -2.05 -6.38 -21.74
CA LEU A 34 -1.35 -7.64 -21.47
C LEU A 34 -0.71 -7.67 -20.08
N LEU A 35 -0.31 -6.50 -19.59
CA LEU A 35 0.33 -6.37 -18.27
C LEU A 35 -0.66 -6.61 -17.11
N ILE A 36 -1.93 -6.23 -17.28
CA ILE A 36 -2.96 -6.31 -16.24
C ILE A 36 -3.04 -7.70 -15.58
N PRO A 37 -3.31 -8.81 -16.31
CA PRO A 37 -3.49 -10.10 -15.66
C PRO A 37 -2.22 -10.59 -14.98
N VAL A 38 -1.04 -10.23 -15.50
CA VAL A 38 0.25 -10.58 -14.91
C VAL A 38 0.42 -9.87 -13.58
N LEU A 39 0.27 -8.55 -13.55
CA LEU A 39 0.43 -7.77 -12.32
C LEU A 39 -0.63 -8.09 -11.28
N ALA A 40 -1.89 -8.25 -11.71
CA ALA A 40 -3.00 -8.57 -10.82
C ALA A 40 -2.84 -9.94 -10.13
N SER A 41 -2.18 -10.89 -10.77
CA SER A 41 -1.95 -12.22 -10.19
C SER A 41 -0.70 -12.31 -9.31
N LEU A 42 0.22 -11.33 -9.37
CA LEU A 42 1.51 -11.41 -8.66
C LEU A 42 1.37 -11.56 -7.15
N PHE A 43 0.31 -11.02 -6.54
CA PHE A 43 0.12 -11.10 -5.08
C PHE A 43 0.00 -12.55 -4.58
N ILE A 44 -0.38 -13.50 -5.43
CA ILE A 44 -0.51 -14.92 -5.09
C ILE A 44 0.85 -15.51 -4.66
N LEU A 45 1.96 -15.02 -5.24
CA LEU A 45 3.30 -15.50 -4.91
C LEU A 45 3.68 -15.20 -3.44
N PRO A 46 3.73 -13.93 -2.99
CA PRO A 46 4.05 -13.64 -1.59
C PRO A 46 2.98 -14.21 -0.64
N LEU A 47 1.71 -14.24 -1.02
CA LEU A 47 0.64 -14.84 -0.23
C LEU A 47 0.86 -16.33 -0.03
N GLY A 48 1.14 -17.07 -1.10
CA GLY A 48 1.41 -18.51 -1.05
C GLY A 48 2.63 -18.84 -0.19
N ILE A 49 3.74 -18.07 -0.34
CA ILE A 49 4.93 -18.22 0.48
C ILE A 49 4.60 -17.91 1.95
N TYR A 50 3.82 -16.88 2.23
CA TYR A 50 3.41 -16.50 3.57
C TYR A 50 2.70 -17.67 4.28
N PHE A 51 1.65 -18.21 3.66
CA PHE A 51 0.87 -19.31 4.21
C PHE A 51 1.67 -20.64 4.30
N PHE A 52 2.54 -20.88 3.34
CA PHE A 52 3.49 -22.00 3.42
C PHE A 52 4.42 -21.88 4.64
N ARG A 53 4.91 -20.67 4.92
CA ARG A 53 5.82 -20.42 6.07
C ARG A 53 5.14 -20.52 7.43
N ILE A 54 3.85 -20.31 7.51
CA ILE A 54 3.06 -20.52 8.75
C ILE A 54 2.50 -21.93 8.88
N GLY A 55 2.65 -22.79 7.86
CA GLY A 55 2.28 -24.20 7.92
C GLY A 55 0.89 -24.54 7.39
N VAL A 56 0.20 -23.60 6.74
CA VAL A 56 -1.17 -23.79 6.22
C VAL A 56 -1.26 -23.43 4.73
N PRO A 57 -0.54 -24.14 3.84
CA PRO A 57 -0.41 -23.78 2.42
C PRO A 57 -1.74 -23.81 1.68
N LEU A 58 -2.66 -24.72 2.05
CA LEU A 58 -3.99 -24.81 1.42
C LEU A 58 -4.81 -23.53 1.64
N SER A 59 -4.69 -22.92 2.82
CA SER A 59 -5.36 -21.63 3.11
C SER A 59 -4.83 -20.51 2.23
N GLY A 60 -3.53 -20.54 1.89
CA GLY A 60 -2.94 -19.59 0.94
C GLY A 60 -3.49 -19.74 -0.47
N LEU A 61 -3.64 -20.99 -0.93
CA LEU A 61 -4.22 -21.28 -2.24
C LEU A 61 -5.69 -20.84 -2.31
N LEU A 62 -6.50 -21.27 -1.35
CA LEU A 62 -7.93 -20.92 -1.29
C LEU A 62 -8.13 -19.41 -1.10
N GLY A 63 -7.38 -18.77 -0.19
CA GLY A 63 -7.43 -17.34 0.01
C GLY A 63 -7.00 -16.53 -1.22
N GLY A 64 -5.98 -17.00 -1.92
CA GLY A 64 -5.55 -16.41 -3.20
C GLY A 64 -6.64 -16.50 -4.28
N LEU A 65 -7.28 -17.65 -4.42
CA LEU A 65 -8.38 -17.83 -5.36
C LEU A 65 -9.58 -16.94 -5.00
N ILE A 66 -10.03 -16.99 -3.76
CA ILE A 66 -11.16 -16.17 -3.29
C ILE A 66 -10.84 -14.68 -3.47
N GLY A 67 -9.63 -14.24 -3.10
CA GLY A 67 -9.19 -12.86 -3.26
C GLY A 67 -9.17 -12.41 -4.73
N THR A 68 -8.68 -13.25 -5.63
CA THR A 68 -8.64 -12.95 -7.07
C THR A 68 -10.05 -12.77 -7.65
N PHE A 69 -11.00 -13.60 -7.23
CA PHE A 69 -12.39 -13.56 -7.72
C PHE A 69 -13.31 -12.70 -6.85
N ALA A 70 -12.78 -12.03 -5.81
CA ALA A 70 -13.56 -11.04 -5.04
C ALA A 70 -14.05 -9.94 -6.00
N GLY A 71 -15.37 -9.71 -6.03
CA GLY A 71 -16.02 -8.88 -7.04
C GLY A 71 -15.38 -7.49 -7.22
N GLY A 72 -15.03 -6.83 -6.10
CA GLY A 72 -14.35 -5.53 -6.13
C GLY A 72 -12.98 -5.58 -6.81
N TYR A 73 -12.15 -6.58 -6.50
CA TYR A 73 -10.82 -6.73 -7.09
C TYR A 73 -10.90 -7.19 -8.55
N TYR A 74 -11.72 -8.19 -8.84
CA TYR A 74 -11.91 -8.73 -10.19
C TYR A 74 -12.36 -7.65 -11.18
N MET A 75 -13.35 -6.84 -10.80
CA MET A 75 -13.87 -5.77 -11.65
C MET A 75 -12.83 -4.68 -11.92
N ARG A 76 -11.93 -4.41 -10.97
CA ARG A 76 -10.89 -3.38 -11.09
C ARG A 76 -9.61 -3.88 -11.78
N SER A 77 -9.36 -5.19 -11.77
CA SER A 77 -8.20 -5.84 -12.40
C SER A 77 -8.54 -6.61 -13.67
N SER A 78 -9.72 -6.38 -14.25
CA SER A 78 -10.16 -7.03 -15.50
C SER A 78 -9.40 -6.49 -16.73
N ILE A 79 -9.25 -7.34 -17.72
CA ILE A 79 -8.59 -7.01 -18.99
C ILE A 79 -9.26 -5.78 -19.64
N GLY A 80 -8.44 -4.82 -20.07
CA GLY A 80 -8.90 -3.57 -20.69
C GLY A 80 -9.02 -2.39 -19.74
N ARG A 81 -8.96 -2.61 -18.42
CA ARG A 81 -8.96 -1.55 -17.43
C ARG A 81 -7.54 -1.30 -16.93
N ILE A 82 -6.83 -0.38 -17.57
CA ILE A 82 -5.48 0.02 -17.18
C ILE A 82 -5.57 0.99 -15.99
N ASP A 83 -5.41 0.45 -14.78
CA ASP A 83 -5.54 1.20 -13.53
C ASP A 83 -4.46 0.77 -12.53
N THR A 84 -4.24 1.55 -11.47
CA THR A 84 -3.26 1.25 -10.42
C THR A 84 -3.72 0.17 -9.44
N ASP A 85 -4.94 -0.34 -9.54
CA ASP A 85 -5.46 -1.35 -8.61
C ASP A 85 -4.75 -2.72 -8.68
N MET A 86 -4.04 -3.02 -9.78
CA MET A 86 -3.41 -4.32 -10.04
C MET A 86 -2.38 -4.77 -9.00
N LEU A 87 -1.56 -3.86 -8.48
CA LEU A 87 -0.53 -4.17 -7.48
C LEU A 87 -0.90 -3.75 -6.05
N ASN A 88 -2.13 -3.26 -5.85
CA ASN A 88 -2.57 -2.82 -4.51
C ASN A 88 -2.55 -3.93 -3.46
N LEU A 89 -2.66 -5.19 -3.86
CA LEU A 89 -2.51 -6.34 -2.95
C LEU A 89 -1.08 -6.86 -2.90
N PHE A 90 -0.31 -6.74 -3.98
CA PHE A 90 1.03 -7.33 -4.07
C PHE A 90 2.00 -6.75 -3.04
N PHE A 91 2.17 -5.43 -3.04
CA PHE A 91 3.15 -4.78 -2.15
C PHE A 91 2.84 -4.93 -0.66
N PRO A 92 1.58 -4.72 -0.20
CA PRO A 92 1.22 -4.97 1.20
C PRO A 92 1.44 -6.43 1.62
N VAL A 93 1.04 -7.39 0.80
CA VAL A 93 1.24 -8.82 1.11
C VAL A 93 2.73 -9.18 1.13
N LEU A 94 3.53 -8.62 0.21
CA LEU A 94 4.99 -8.79 0.20
C LEU A 94 5.64 -8.19 1.45
N ALA A 95 5.23 -6.99 1.85
CA ALA A 95 5.71 -6.37 3.10
C ALA A 95 5.36 -7.23 4.31
N GLY A 96 4.12 -7.74 4.40
CA GLY A 96 3.69 -8.65 5.45
C GLY A 96 4.49 -9.96 5.49
N LEU A 97 4.78 -10.56 4.33
CA LEU A 97 5.66 -11.73 4.23
C LEU A 97 7.07 -11.42 4.76
N LEU A 98 7.66 -10.29 4.36
CA LEU A 98 9.01 -9.91 4.79
C LEU A 98 9.08 -9.64 6.30
N ILE A 99 8.04 -9.03 6.88
CA ILE A 99 7.91 -8.85 8.33
C ILE A 99 7.80 -10.20 9.06
N LEU A 100 7.02 -11.15 8.53
CA LEU A 100 6.95 -12.50 9.07
C LEU A 100 8.34 -13.18 9.05
N LEU A 101 9.06 -13.03 7.94
CA LEU A 101 10.42 -13.60 7.79
C LEU A 101 11.41 -12.91 8.73
N ALA A 102 11.30 -11.59 8.95
CA ALA A 102 12.10 -10.87 9.93
C ALA A 102 11.88 -11.44 11.35
N GLY A 103 10.62 -11.65 11.75
CA GLY A 103 10.28 -12.24 13.04
C GLY A 103 10.72 -13.72 13.20
N LYS A 104 10.90 -14.46 12.11
CA LYS A 104 11.41 -15.84 12.09
C LYS A 104 12.92 -15.94 11.85
N ALA A 105 13.60 -14.83 11.64
CA ALA A 105 15.03 -14.82 11.33
C ALA A 105 15.88 -15.25 12.53
N LYS A 106 16.88 -16.09 12.26
CA LYS A 106 17.82 -16.60 13.28
C LYS A 106 19.03 -15.67 13.49
N THR A 107 19.32 -14.80 12.54
CA THR A 107 20.48 -13.90 12.55
C THR A 107 20.03 -12.45 12.46
N GLU A 108 20.74 -11.56 13.14
CA GLU A 108 20.46 -10.11 13.09
C GLU A 108 20.53 -9.58 11.65
N ARG A 109 21.50 -10.05 10.86
CA ARG A 109 21.63 -9.69 9.45
C ARG A 109 20.34 -9.94 8.66
N ASN A 110 19.72 -11.11 8.86
CA ASN A 110 18.47 -11.44 8.16
C ASN A 110 17.30 -10.59 8.65
N VAL A 111 17.25 -10.26 9.96
CA VAL A 111 16.25 -9.30 10.47
C VAL A 111 16.37 -7.98 9.73
N LEU A 112 17.59 -7.43 9.62
CA LEU A 112 17.81 -6.15 8.93
C LEU A 112 17.48 -6.24 7.43
N LEU A 113 17.92 -7.32 6.75
CA LEU A 113 17.61 -7.50 5.32
C LEU A 113 16.11 -7.56 5.06
N TYR A 114 15.35 -8.29 5.87
CA TYR A 114 13.90 -8.38 5.71
C TYR A 114 13.20 -7.06 6.09
N SER A 115 13.72 -6.34 7.09
CA SER A 115 13.19 -4.99 7.42
C SER A 115 13.40 -4.00 6.28
N VAL A 116 14.59 -3.97 5.68
CA VAL A 116 14.89 -3.17 4.48
C VAL A 116 13.98 -3.56 3.33
N GLY A 117 13.84 -4.87 3.05
CA GLY A 117 12.96 -5.35 1.98
C GLY A 117 11.49 -4.93 2.18
N ALA A 118 10.99 -5.02 3.42
CA ALA A 118 9.64 -4.57 3.75
C ALA A 118 9.47 -3.06 3.53
N GLY A 119 10.44 -2.25 3.96
CA GLY A 119 10.45 -0.81 3.71
C GLY A 119 10.47 -0.48 2.22
N LEU A 120 11.35 -1.11 1.43
CA LEU A 120 11.39 -0.94 -0.03
C LEU A 120 10.09 -1.36 -0.71
N SER A 121 9.44 -2.42 -0.24
CA SER A 121 8.13 -2.84 -0.76
C SER A 121 7.08 -1.74 -0.57
N LEU A 122 7.07 -1.08 0.60
CA LEU A 122 6.15 0.02 0.85
C LEU A 122 6.53 1.30 0.10
N PHE A 123 7.82 1.57 -0.10
CA PHE A 123 8.26 2.66 -0.97
C PHE A 123 7.73 2.51 -2.41
N LEU A 124 7.86 1.29 -2.97
CA LEU A 124 7.33 0.99 -4.29
C LEU A 124 5.79 1.05 -4.30
N PHE A 125 5.15 0.65 -3.21
CA PHE A 125 3.70 0.78 -3.08
C PHE A 125 3.25 2.24 -3.10
N GLN A 126 3.92 3.13 -2.37
CA GLN A 126 3.61 4.56 -2.39
C GLN A 126 3.85 5.19 -3.77
N TRP A 127 4.88 4.76 -4.49
CA TRP A 127 5.12 5.21 -5.86
C TRP A 127 4.09 4.64 -6.84
N TRP A 128 3.55 3.45 -6.54
CA TRP A 128 2.48 2.83 -7.31
C TRP A 128 1.12 3.47 -7.04
N TYR A 129 0.80 3.64 -5.77
CA TYR A 129 -0.47 4.16 -5.32
C TYR A 129 -0.32 4.85 -3.96
N GLU A 130 -0.39 6.16 -3.95
CA GLU A 130 -0.20 6.94 -2.74
C GLU A 130 -1.36 6.72 -1.76
N ARG A 131 -1.04 6.15 -0.60
CA ARG A 131 -1.99 5.94 0.51
C ARG A 131 -1.30 6.24 1.83
N ALA A 132 -1.77 7.29 2.50
CA ALA A 132 -1.36 7.61 3.84
C ALA A 132 -1.71 6.47 4.81
N GLY A 133 -0.90 6.29 5.84
CA GLY A 133 -1.16 5.33 6.91
C GLY A 133 -0.56 3.93 6.74
N PHE A 134 -0.31 3.45 5.53
CA PHE A 134 0.26 2.11 5.33
C PHE A 134 1.64 1.95 5.95
N THR A 135 2.54 2.91 5.77
CA THR A 135 3.89 2.85 6.33
C THR A 135 3.86 2.75 7.85
N LEU A 136 3.04 3.58 8.51
CA LEU A 136 2.92 3.57 9.96
C LEU A 136 2.32 2.25 10.47
N ALA A 137 1.26 1.74 9.82
CA ALA A 137 0.64 0.47 10.20
C ALA A 137 1.64 -0.68 10.11
N TYR A 138 2.36 -0.81 9.00
CA TYR A 138 3.36 -1.87 8.82
C TYR A 138 4.59 -1.69 9.72
N PHE A 139 4.99 -0.44 10.02
CA PHE A 139 6.01 -0.15 11.02
C PHE A 139 5.62 -0.71 12.40
N MET A 140 4.40 -0.44 12.85
CA MET A 140 3.89 -0.96 14.11
C MET A 140 3.86 -2.49 14.13
N VAL A 141 3.41 -3.12 13.05
CA VAL A 141 3.41 -4.59 12.90
C VAL A 141 4.82 -5.16 12.93
N LEU A 142 5.80 -4.51 12.26
CA LEU A 142 7.20 -4.92 12.30
C LEU A 142 7.76 -4.88 13.72
N VAL A 143 7.66 -3.73 14.38
CA VAL A 143 8.18 -3.54 15.75
C VAL A 143 7.54 -4.54 16.71
N PHE A 144 6.21 -4.68 16.65
CA PHE A 144 5.48 -5.62 17.47
C PHE A 144 5.91 -7.07 17.21
N SER A 145 6.04 -7.49 15.94
CA SER A 145 6.49 -8.82 15.56
C SER A 145 7.88 -9.14 16.10
N LEU A 146 8.84 -8.20 15.95
CA LEU A 146 10.20 -8.38 16.45
C LEU A 146 10.24 -8.43 17.98
N PHE A 147 9.43 -7.60 18.64
CA PHE A 147 9.32 -7.60 20.11
C PHE A 147 8.76 -8.91 20.65
N VAL A 148 7.64 -9.39 20.12
CA VAL A 148 7.02 -10.66 20.51
C VAL A 148 7.98 -11.86 20.31
N LYS A 149 8.78 -11.82 19.25
CA LYS A 149 9.80 -12.85 18.97
C LYS A 149 11.07 -12.70 19.80
N LYS A 150 11.10 -11.75 20.74
CA LYS A 150 12.24 -11.49 21.66
C LYS A 150 13.57 -11.29 20.91
N ILE A 151 13.52 -10.62 19.76
CA ILE A 151 14.71 -10.21 19.02
C ILE A 151 15.48 -9.20 19.88
N ARG A 152 16.80 -9.18 19.78
CA ARG A 152 17.66 -8.23 20.52
C ARG A 152 17.21 -6.80 20.25
N PHE A 153 17.06 -6.01 21.32
CA PHE A 153 16.56 -4.63 21.24
C PHE A 153 17.33 -3.76 20.23
N ARG A 154 18.65 -3.94 20.15
CA ARG A 154 19.49 -3.25 19.16
C ARG A 154 19.05 -3.57 17.71
N ALA A 155 18.78 -4.84 17.42
CA ALA A 155 18.33 -5.26 16.09
C ALA A 155 16.93 -4.73 15.76
N ILE A 156 16.07 -4.60 16.78
CA ILE A 156 14.74 -3.98 16.62
C ILE A 156 14.91 -2.50 16.24
N LEU A 157 15.70 -1.74 16.99
CA LEU A 157 15.92 -0.31 16.72
C LEU A 157 16.52 -0.07 15.33
N VAL A 158 17.59 -0.81 14.99
CA VAL A 158 18.25 -0.66 13.68
C VAL A 158 17.33 -1.13 12.56
N GLY A 159 16.61 -2.24 12.73
CA GLY A 159 15.65 -2.74 11.75
C GLY A 159 14.49 -1.79 11.51
N ALA A 160 13.93 -1.22 12.58
CA ALA A 160 12.88 -0.22 12.53
C ALA A 160 13.35 1.07 11.83
N PHE A 161 14.54 1.55 12.16
CA PHE A 161 15.15 2.72 11.51
C PHE A 161 15.37 2.48 10.01
N LEU A 162 15.96 1.34 9.63
CA LEU A 162 16.18 0.99 8.22
C LEU A 162 14.88 0.82 7.45
N PHE A 163 13.85 0.26 8.10
CA PHE A 163 12.52 0.14 7.50
C PHE A 163 11.97 1.52 7.12
N VAL A 164 11.96 2.48 8.07
CA VAL A 164 11.44 3.84 7.82
C VAL A 164 12.29 4.56 6.80
N LEU A 165 13.62 4.46 6.89
CA LEU A 165 14.55 5.07 5.93
C LEU A 165 14.28 4.59 4.49
N CYS A 166 13.96 3.29 4.32
CA CYS A 166 13.69 2.72 3.00
C CYS A 166 12.25 3.00 2.54
N ALA A 167 11.26 3.04 3.45
CA ALA A 167 9.87 3.29 3.09
C ALA A 167 9.61 4.77 2.76
N GLU A 168 10.26 5.68 3.51
CA GLU A 168 10.02 7.13 3.43
C GLU A 168 11.35 7.92 3.37
N PRO A 169 12.19 7.72 2.33
CA PRO A 169 13.50 8.37 2.27
C PRO A 169 13.39 9.90 2.26
N ALA A 170 12.33 10.46 1.68
CA ALA A 170 12.10 11.90 1.63
C ALA A 170 11.98 12.54 3.02
N THR A 171 11.47 11.80 4.02
CA THR A 171 11.38 12.26 5.42
C THR A 171 12.76 12.62 5.98
N PHE A 172 13.82 11.94 5.56
CA PHE A 172 15.18 12.19 6.03
C PHE A 172 15.95 13.20 5.17
N MET A 173 15.52 13.43 3.92
CA MET A 173 16.19 14.37 3.00
C MET A 173 15.73 15.81 3.19
N GLY A 174 14.54 16.05 3.73
CA GLY A 174 13.93 17.37 3.88
C GLY A 174 14.23 18.09 5.23
N GLY A 175 15.09 17.52 6.11
CA GLY A 175 15.41 18.09 7.41
C GLY A 175 14.30 17.97 8.46
N THR A 176 14.35 18.79 9.52
CA THR A 176 13.41 18.72 10.65
C THR A 176 11.94 18.97 10.26
N GLY A 177 11.69 19.83 9.27
CA GLY A 177 10.34 20.09 8.75
C GLY A 177 9.67 18.89 8.11
N SER A 178 10.46 17.94 7.56
CA SER A 178 9.92 16.71 6.97
C SER A 178 9.40 15.73 8.01
N VAL A 179 10.02 15.67 9.18
CA VAL A 179 9.55 14.83 10.30
C VAL A 179 8.24 15.36 10.84
N GLU A 180 8.12 16.69 10.95
CA GLU A 180 6.90 17.35 11.38
C GLU A 180 5.76 17.15 10.37
N SER A 181 6.03 17.28 9.07
CA SER A 181 5.03 16.99 8.03
C SER A 181 4.66 15.51 7.97
N PHE A 182 5.62 14.60 8.18
CA PHE A 182 5.34 13.17 8.28
C PHE A 182 4.40 12.86 9.45
N LEU A 183 4.69 13.38 10.64
CA LEU A 183 3.83 13.22 11.81
C LEU A 183 2.49 13.93 11.61
N GLY A 184 2.48 15.12 11.02
CA GLY A 184 1.27 15.87 10.72
C GLY A 184 0.32 15.09 9.80
N ASN A 185 0.83 14.44 8.77
CA ASN A 185 0.02 13.62 7.87
C ASN A 185 -0.68 12.43 8.55
N TYR A 186 -0.13 11.94 9.67
CA TYR A 186 -0.73 10.83 10.43
C TYR A 186 -1.55 11.29 11.65
N PHE A 187 -1.26 12.48 12.17
CA PHE A 187 -1.87 12.98 13.41
C PHE A 187 -2.74 14.24 13.20
N VAL A 188 -2.94 14.71 11.98
CA VAL A 188 -3.95 15.73 11.69
C VAL A 188 -5.33 15.11 11.90
N ILE A 189 -5.71 15.14 13.15
CA ILE A 189 -7.05 14.95 13.63
C ILE A 189 -7.90 16.09 13.04
N GLU A 190 -8.92 15.75 12.29
CA GLU A 190 -10.24 16.39 12.08
C GLU A 190 -10.46 17.92 12.20
N ASP A 191 -9.50 18.71 12.69
CA ASP A 191 -9.70 20.16 12.81
C ASP A 191 -9.63 20.91 11.47
N ALA A 192 -9.13 20.27 10.40
CA ALA A 192 -9.06 20.90 9.09
C ALA A 192 -10.39 20.85 8.30
N ALA A 193 -11.34 20.01 8.72
CA ALA A 193 -12.63 19.91 8.05
C ALA A 193 -13.65 20.95 8.51
N SER A 194 -13.42 21.62 9.64
CA SER A 194 -14.39 22.56 10.23
C SER A 194 -14.10 24.04 9.98
N ASN A 195 -12.90 24.43 9.51
CA ASN A 195 -12.48 25.84 9.49
C ASN A 195 -11.94 26.39 8.16
N THR A 196 -12.08 25.72 7.04
CA THR A 196 -11.97 26.40 5.74
C THR A 196 -13.33 26.86 5.23
N VAL A 197 -14.00 27.68 5.99
CA VAL A 197 -14.78 28.75 5.41
C VAL A 197 -13.75 29.72 4.83
N ILE A 198 -13.30 29.45 3.63
CA ILE A 198 -12.64 30.46 2.82
C ILE A 198 -13.73 31.45 2.48
N ASP A 199 -13.85 32.47 3.32
CA ASP A 199 -14.54 33.71 2.99
C ASP A 199 -13.66 34.46 1.96
N SER A 200 -13.57 33.90 0.79
CA SER A 200 -13.13 34.58 -0.40
C SER A 200 -14.38 34.90 -1.19
N GLY A 201 -14.75 36.20 -1.22
CA GLY A 201 -15.85 36.77 -2.00
C GLY A 201 -15.72 36.51 -3.49
N THR A 202 -15.53 35.30 -3.89
CA THR A 202 -15.57 34.81 -5.26
C THR A 202 -16.89 34.12 -5.50
N THR A 203 -17.56 34.52 -6.57
CA THR A 203 -18.79 33.97 -7.12
C THR A 203 -18.90 32.47 -6.90
N PRO A 204 -20.04 31.94 -6.43
CA PRO A 204 -20.21 30.51 -6.23
C PRO A 204 -19.91 29.78 -7.53
N ALA A 205 -18.96 28.86 -7.48
CA ALA A 205 -18.65 28.02 -8.62
C ALA A 205 -19.94 27.32 -9.07
N THR A 206 -20.34 27.53 -10.31
CA THR A 206 -21.58 27.00 -10.91
C THR A 206 -21.51 25.48 -11.12
N PHE A 207 -20.35 24.87 -10.89
CA PHE A 207 -20.19 23.44 -11.00
C PHE A 207 -20.06 22.81 -9.60
N PRO A 208 -20.66 21.61 -9.39
CA PRO A 208 -20.47 20.88 -8.15
C PRO A 208 -18.98 20.66 -7.91
N ASN A 209 -18.54 20.86 -6.69
CA ASN A 209 -17.15 20.66 -6.30
C ASN A 209 -16.76 19.20 -6.61
N VAL A 210 -15.81 19.02 -7.53
CA VAL A 210 -15.35 17.70 -7.98
C VAL A 210 -14.93 16.81 -6.80
N PHE A 211 -14.33 17.41 -5.76
CA PHE A 211 -13.96 16.69 -4.53
C PHE A 211 -15.16 16.14 -3.74
N LYS A 212 -16.36 16.74 -3.88
CA LYS A 212 -17.59 16.20 -3.26
C LYS A 212 -18.27 15.12 -4.10
N THR A 213 -17.94 15.03 -5.39
CA THR A 213 -18.53 14.03 -6.30
C THR A 213 -17.69 12.78 -6.46
N ILE A 214 -16.42 12.82 -6.01
CA ILE A 214 -15.53 11.66 -6.04
C ILE A 214 -15.66 10.95 -4.70
N SER A 215 -16.27 9.76 -4.69
CA SER A 215 -16.46 8.93 -3.50
C SER A 215 -15.15 8.56 -2.79
N GLU A 216 -14.00 8.69 -3.46
CA GLU A 216 -12.67 8.45 -2.92
C GLU A 216 -12.13 9.62 -2.08
N ALA A 217 -12.71 10.82 -2.27
CA ALA A 217 -12.38 12.01 -1.47
C ALA A 217 -13.32 12.18 -0.27
N ASP A 218 -14.32 11.32 -0.15
CA ASP A 218 -15.27 11.37 0.97
C ASP A 218 -14.67 10.67 2.19
N THR A 219 -14.84 11.28 3.37
CA THR A 219 -14.45 10.64 4.63
C THR A 219 -15.39 9.48 4.91
N VAL A 220 -14.87 8.26 4.79
CA VAL A 220 -15.65 7.06 5.05
C VAL A 220 -15.80 6.89 6.55
N HIS A 221 -17.03 6.92 7.06
CA HIS A 221 -17.30 6.63 8.47
C HIS A 221 -16.89 5.20 8.83
N MET A 222 -16.42 4.99 10.06
CA MET A 222 -15.93 3.68 10.53
C MET A 222 -16.99 2.58 10.46
N ASP A 223 -18.26 2.92 10.66
CA ASP A 223 -19.41 2.00 10.49
C ASP A 223 -19.55 1.52 9.03
N GLU A 224 -19.31 2.38 8.05
CA GLU A 224 -19.29 2.00 6.63
C GLU A 224 -18.09 1.11 6.31
N VAL A 225 -16.92 1.39 6.91
CA VAL A 225 -15.75 0.51 6.80
C VAL A 225 -16.08 -0.87 7.36
N PHE A 226 -16.69 -0.94 8.55
CA PHE A 226 -17.13 -2.20 9.14
C PHE A 226 -18.17 -2.90 8.27
N GLN A 227 -19.15 -2.20 7.74
CA GLN A 227 -20.14 -2.78 6.84
C GLN A 227 -19.53 -3.31 5.55
N ARG A 228 -18.56 -2.61 4.95
CA ARG A 228 -17.86 -3.06 3.73
C ARG A 228 -16.95 -4.24 3.98
N ILE A 229 -16.27 -4.29 5.12
CA ILE A 229 -15.38 -5.40 5.50
C ILE A 229 -16.18 -6.59 6.01
N LEU A 230 -17.26 -6.34 6.76
CA LEU A 230 -18.08 -7.33 7.44
C LEU A 230 -19.45 -7.55 6.77
N SER A 231 -19.66 -7.04 5.56
CA SER A 231 -20.96 -7.19 4.86
C SER A 231 -21.36 -8.66 4.63
N ASN A 232 -20.41 -9.58 4.72
CA ASN A 232 -20.63 -10.99 5.03
C ASN A 232 -20.13 -11.26 6.46
N LEU A 233 -20.91 -10.85 7.43
CA LEU A 233 -20.63 -10.95 8.87
C LEU A 233 -20.07 -12.32 9.28
N THR A 234 -20.57 -13.40 8.71
CA THR A 234 -20.13 -14.76 8.99
C THR A 234 -18.69 -15.03 8.53
N ILE A 235 -18.29 -14.55 7.36
CA ILE A 235 -16.94 -14.76 6.83
C ILE A 235 -15.93 -13.83 7.53
N GLY A 236 -16.32 -12.58 7.83
CA GLY A 236 -15.48 -11.63 8.55
C GLY A 236 -15.18 -12.07 9.97
N TRP A 237 -16.20 -12.50 10.73
CA TRP A 237 -16.04 -13.04 12.09
C TRP A 237 -15.28 -14.37 12.11
N ALA A 238 -15.54 -15.27 11.16
CA ALA A 238 -14.78 -16.50 11.04
C ALA A 238 -13.29 -16.25 10.76
N GLY A 239 -12.95 -15.23 9.95
CA GLY A 239 -11.58 -14.83 9.69
C GLY A 239 -10.88 -14.13 10.87
N LEU A 240 -11.64 -13.49 11.77
CA LEU A 240 -11.10 -12.88 12.99
C LEU A 240 -10.89 -13.91 14.11
N LEU A 241 -11.64 -15.01 14.11
CA LEU A 241 -11.57 -16.05 15.13
C LEU A 241 -10.61 -17.21 14.74
N ALA A 242 -10.20 -17.30 13.49
CA ALA A 242 -9.25 -18.28 12.96
C ALA A 242 -7.79 -17.82 13.08
#